data_df8d5ea61b970ca38d487e1a46643f70
#
_entry.id   df8d5ea61b970ca38d487e1a46643f70
#
_cell.length_a   1.000
_cell.length_b   1.000
_cell.length_c   1.000
_cell.angle_alpha   90.00
_cell.angle_beta   90.00
_cell.angle_gamma   90.00
#
_symmetry.space_group_name_H-M   'P 1'
#
loop_
_entity.id
_entity.type
_entity.pdbx_description
1 polymer ?
#
loop_
_entity_poly.entity_id
_entity_poly.type
_entity_poly.pdbx_seq_one_letter_code
_entity_poly.pdbx_strand_id
1 'polypeptide(L)'
;MDHNATRAGTTRIVFLDYLRVLACLMVIATHSCEPFYIGADGIWQCASENDRIWVSLIDSAMRGAVPLFIMTSSYLLLPLKDDNTTFFKRRFIRVLVPFAVWSCIYAFWPVLMGQMATSELPMRLLHPIWNFNDDSGHLWYIYMLIGLYLFMPVLSPWLKQTSQKAELAFLTVWFVSSLFPYLKEIGAGDLFGECYWNEFHSFWYFSGFIGYLVLAHYIRHHLHWNASRSLSVGLICFLVGYAVTAIPFYYRSFTHEMVREVELTWLYCTPNVILMTFGVFTMCKAIPQQKAPYYGLVNRLSRLSYGVYLLHIIVLYSVFFDLLKGWDLSTPVFILTLTICTFTLSNLITWLLSKLPFGKYLVG
;
A
#
# COMPACT_ATOMS: atom_id res chain seq x y z
N MET A 1 -35.12 -20.01 16.82
CA MET A 1 -34.65 -20.89 15.74
C MET A 1 -33.27 -20.43 15.34
N ASP A 2 -32.27 -21.24 15.67
CA ASP A 2 -30.86 -20.95 15.59
C ASP A 2 -30.36 -20.76 14.15
N HIS A 3 -29.93 -19.56 13.81
CA HIS A 3 -29.16 -19.26 12.58
C HIS A 3 -27.65 -19.25 12.81
N ASN A 4 -27.16 -20.25 13.55
CA ASN A 4 -25.73 -20.58 13.64
C ASN A 4 -25.38 -21.74 12.71
N ALA A 5 -25.57 -21.56 11.39
CA ALA A 5 -24.95 -22.45 10.41
C ALA A 5 -23.45 -22.15 10.41
N THR A 6 -22.70 -23.00 11.07
CA THR A 6 -21.23 -23.11 11.08
C THR A 6 -20.68 -23.11 9.66
N ARG A 7 -20.17 -21.95 9.21
CA ARG A 7 -19.27 -21.90 8.05
C ARG A 7 -18.06 -22.73 8.38
N ALA A 8 -17.82 -23.80 7.64
CA ALA A 8 -16.60 -24.62 7.70
C ALA A 8 -15.37 -23.68 7.74
N GLY A 9 -14.66 -23.72 8.87
CA GLY A 9 -13.63 -22.74 9.21
C GLY A 9 -12.44 -22.79 8.25
N THR A 10 -12.33 -21.82 7.38
CA THR A 10 -11.03 -21.50 6.77
C THR A 10 -10.13 -21.03 7.90
N THR A 11 -9.14 -21.87 8.25
CA THR A 11 -8.16 -21.56 9.30
C THR A 11 -7.53 -20.21 8.99
N ARG A 12 -7.74 -19.23 9.87
CA ARG A 12 -7.21 -17.88 9.70
C ARG A 12 -5.69 -17.93 9.76
N ILE A 13 -5.02 -17.27 8.84
CA ILE A 13 -3.56 -17.25 8.75
C ILE A 13 -3.05 -16.05 9.55
N VAL A 14 -2.48 -16.33 10.70
CA VAL A 14 -2.15 -15.36 11.75
C VAL A 14 -1.18 -14.28 11.26
N PHE A 15 -0.07 -14.64 10.61
CA PHE A 15 0.94 -13.67 10.21
C PHE A 15 0.41 -12.61 9.21
N LEU A 16 -0.62 -12.94 8.43
CA LEU A 16 -1.24 -11.98 7.51
C LEU A 16 -1.99 -10.85 8.24
N ASP A 17 -2.47 -11.11 9.45
CA ASP A 17 -3.08 -10.06 10.27
C ASP A 17 -2.02 -9.08 10.80
N TYR A 18 -0.84 -9.57 11.19
CA TYR A 18 0.30 -8.72 11.55
C TYR A 18 0.76 -7.88 10.36
N LEU A 19 0.88 -8.49 9.17
CA LEU A 19 1.24 -7.77 7.95
C LEU A 19 0.27 -6.64 7.63
N ARG A 20 -1.04 -6.86 7.77
CA ARG A 20 -2.04 -5.82 7.50
C ARG A 20 -1.94 -4.65 8.47
N VAL A 21 -1.74 -4.95 9.76
CA VAL A 21 -1.57 -3.90 10.78
C VAL A 21 -0.29 -3.13 10.53
N LEU A 22 0.80 -3.82 10.24
CA LEU A 22 2.09 -3.22 9.91
C LEU A 22 1.97 -2.34 8.66
N ALA A 23 1.42 -2.87 7.57
CA ALA A 23 1.23 -2.13 6.33
C ALA A 23 0.34 -0.89 6.52
N CYS A 24 -0.69 -0.97 7.37
CA CYS A 24 -1.52 0.16 7.70
C CYS A 24 -0.75 1.26 8.46
N LEU A 25 0.07 0.89 9.44
CA LEU A 25 0.98 1.82 10.13
C LEU A 25 1.99 2.44 9.16
N MET A 26 2.57 1.64 8.27
CA MET A 26 3.54 2.12 7.27
C MET A 26 2.91 3.15 6.32
N VAL A 27 1.67 2.93 5.85
CA VAL A 27 0.95 3.92 5.01
C VAL A 27 0.77 5.25 5.76
N ILE A 28 0.33 5.20 7.00
CA ILE A 28 0.13 6.42 7.80
C ILE A 28 1.47 7.12 8.05
N ALA A 29 2.54 6.38 8.31
CA ALA A 29 3.89 6.93 8.51
C ALA A 29 4.41 7.62 7.24
N THR A 30 4.18 7.04 6.05
CA THR A 30 4.48 7.67 4.75
C THR A 30 3.80 9.04 4.65
N HIS A 31 2.48 9.09 4.83
CA HIS A 31 1.73 10.35 4.77
C HIS A 31 2.09 11.33 5.90
N SER A 32 2.61 10.83 7.03
CA SER A 32 3.14 11.69 8.10
C SER A 32 4.49 12.34 7.76
N CYS A 33 5.22 11.81 6.75
CA CYS A 33 6.45 12.40 6.24
C CYS A 33 6.19 13.48 5.16
N GLU A 34 5.11 13.37 4.39
CA GLU A 34 4.80 14.24 3.25
C GLU A 34 4.85 15.74 3.56
N PRO A 35 4.33 16.24 4.71
CA PRO A 35 4.37 17.68 5.03
C PRO A 35 5.77 18.27 5.12
N PHE A 36 6.81 17.45 5.28
CA PHE A 36 8.19 17.89 5.41
C PHE A 36 8.91 18.05 4.08
N TYR A 37 8.39 17.48 2.98
CA TYR A 37 9.12 17.49 1.71
C TYR A 37 8.27 17.78 0.47
N ILE A 38 6.93 17.68 0.54
CA ILE A 38 6.06 17.99 -0.59
C ILE A 38 5.63 19.46 -0.50
N GLY A 39 6.15 20.28 -1.40
CA GLY A 39 5.75 21.67 -1.56
C GLY A 39 4.59 21.85 -2.53
N ALA A 40 4.24 23.11 -2.78
CA ALA A 40 3.24 23.45 -3.78
C ALA A 40 3.64 22.92 -5.15
N ASP A 41 2.64 22.49 -5.94
CA ASP A 41 2.81 21.97 -7.30
C ASP A 41 3.76 20.77 -7.43
N GLY A 42 3.99 20.04 -6.30
CA GLY A 42 4.88 18.88 -6.27
C GLY A 42 6.36 19.24 -6.33
N ILE A 43 6.72 20.49 -5.99
CA ILE A 43 8.10 20.91 -5.85
C ILE A 43 8.68 20.32 -4.57
N TRP A 44 9.90 19.78 -4.67
CA TRP A 44 10.64 19.31 -3.51
C TRP A 44 11.01 20.48 -2.60
N GLN A 45 10.68 20.37 -1.32
CA GLN A 45 11.12 21.33 -0.30
C GLN A 45 11.42 20.61 1.01
N CYS A 46 12.46 21.07 1.69
CA CYS A 46 12.82 20.59 3.02
C CYS A 46 13.30 21.78 3.84
N ALA A 47 12.72 22.03 5.01
CA ALA A 47 13.04 23.21 5.83
C ALA A 47 14.47 23.14 6.39
N SER A 48 14.98 21.95 6.66
CA SER A 48 16.31 21.74 7.22
C SER A 48 16.97 20.45 6.71
N GLU A 49 18.31 20.37 6.87
CA GLU A 49 19.05 19.14 6.61
C GLU A 49 18.61 18.00 7.55
N ASN A 50 18.24 18.32 8.78
CA ASN A 50 17.73 17.35 9.72
C ASN A 50 16.39 16.73 9.23
N ASP A 51 15.49 17.54 8.69
CA ASP A 51 14.23 17.04 8.10
C ASP A 51 14.51 16.11 6.93
N ARG A 52 15.43 16.52 6.04
CA ARG A 52 15.86 15.72 4.89
C ARG A 52 16.36 14.34 5.28
N ILE A 53 17.25 14.28 6.29
CA ILE A 53 17.79 13.02 6.80
C ILE A 53 16.66 12.13 7.34
N TRP A 54 15.83 12.66 8.24
CA TRP A 54 14.79 11.85 8.89
C TRP A 54 13.68 11.41 7.95
N VAL A 55 13.25 12.26 7.02
CA VAL A 55 12.31 11.88 5.97
C VAL A 55 12.90 10.77 5.10
N SER A 56 14.14 10.93 4.64
CA SER A 56 14.82 9.92 3.83
C SER A 56 14.90 8.56 4.54
N LEU A 57 15.18 8.56 5.84
CA LEU A 57 15.28 7.33 6.62
C LEU A 57 13.91 6.70 6.92
N ILE A 58 12.96 7.50 7.41
CA ILE A 58 11.68 6.98 7.88
C ILE A 58 10.83 6.54 6.68
N ASP A 59 10.60 7.42 5.71
CA ASP A 59 9.71 7.12 4.61
C ASP A 59 10.24 6.01 3.71
N SER A 60 11.56 5.98 3.45
CA SER A 60 12.17 4.87 2.69
C SER A 60 11.88 3.50 3.31
N ALA A 61 11.84 3.40 4.64
CA ALA A 61 11.50 2.14 5.32
C ALA A 61 10.03 1.73 5.13
N MET A 62 9.15 2.70 4.81
CA MET A 62 7.69 2.48 4.70
C MET A 62 7.24 2.09 3.28
N ARG A 63 8.09 2.20 2.27
CA ARG A 63 7.71 2.00 0.85
C ARG A 63 7.20 0.59 0.50
N GLY A 64 7.42 -0.40 1.34
CA GLY A 64 6.81 -1.73 1.21
C GLY A 64 5.30 -1.80 1.53
N ALA A 65 4.69 -0.77 2.09
CA ALA A 65 3.33 -0.80 2.63
C ALA A 65 2.26 -1.25 1.63
N VAL A 66 2.19 -0.60 0.47
CA VAL A 66 1.21 -0.91 -0.60
C VAL A 66 1.41 -2.31 -1.16
N PRO A 67 2.63 -2.73 -1.56
CA PRO A 67 2.88 -4.10 -1.98
C PRO A 67 2.51 -5.17 -0.93
N LEU A 68 2.72 -4.91 0.35
CA LEU A 68 2.32 -5.83 1.43
C LEU A 68 0.80 -6.04 1.47
N PHE A 69 -0.03 -5.01 1.26
CA PHE A 69 -1.48 -5.18 1.15
C PHE A 69 -1.89 -6.02 -0.06
N ILE A 70 -1.23 -5.82 -1.21
CA ILE A 70 -1.46 -6.61 -2.41
C ILE A 70 -1.11 -8.08 -2.16
N MET A 71 0.09 -8.33 -1.61
CA MET A 71 0.57 -9.68 -1.32
C MET A 71 -0.30 -10.40 -0.29
N THR A 72 -0.76 -9.71 0.76
CA THR A 72 -1.68 -10.32 1.75
C THR A 72 -3.01 -10.73 1.12
N SER A 73 -3.53 -9.93 0.19
CA SER A 73 -4.75 -10.23 -0.56
C SER A 73 -4.54 -11.40 -1.51
N SER A 74 -3.47 -11.37 -2.30
CA SER A 74 -3.12 -12.44 -3.24
C SER A 74 -2.88 -13.78 -2.55
N TYR A 75 -2.13 -13.77 -1.45
CA TYR A 75 -1.82 -14.98 -0.66
C TYR A 75 -3.08 -15.74 -0.22
N LEU A 76 -4.17 -15.02 0.05
CA LEU A 76 -5.45 -15.62 0.44
C LEU A 76 -6.32 -16.03 -0.73
N LEU A 77 -6.27 -15.26 -1.81
CA LEU A 77 -7.23 -15.34 -2.90
C LEU A 77 -6.77 -16.25 -4.04
N LEU A 78 -5.48 -16.26 -4.36
CA LEU A 78 -4.97 -17.01 -5.49
C LEU A 78 -4.45 -18.41 -5.10
N PRO A 79 -4.73 -19.41 -5.91
CA PRO A 79 -5.66 -19.39 -7.03
C PRO A 79 -7.10 -19.34 -6.56
N LEU A 80 -7.99 -18.71 -7.35
CA LEU A 80 -9.39 -18.52 -7.01
C LEU A 80 -10.11 -19.85 -6.78
N LYS A 81 -10.89 -19.91 -5.69
CA LYS A 81 -11.72 -21.05 -5.30
C LYS A 81 -13.17 -20.89 -5.72
N ASP A 82 -13.66 -19.65 -5.68
CA ASP A 82 -15.01 -19.28 -6.08
C ASP A 82 -15.07 -19.11 -7.62
N ASP A 83 -16.28 -19.21 -8.18
CA ASP A 83 -16.55 -18.77 -9.54
C ASP A 83 -16.39 -17.23 -9.65
N ASN A 84 -16.20 -16.75 -10.89
CA ASN A 84 -15.94 -15.34 -11.13
C ASN A 84 -17.04 -14.41 -10.62
N THR A 85 -18.31 -14.80 -10.77
CA THR A 85 -19.45 -13.98 -10.34
C THR A 85 -19.46 -13.82 -8.81
N THR A 86 -19.29 -14.91 -8.09
CA THR A 86 -19.21 -14.91 -6.61
C THR A 86 -17.99 -14.14 -6.13
N PHE A 87 -16.84 -14.31 -6.79
CA PHE A 87 -15.61 -13.57 -6.48
C PHE A 87 -15.83 -12.06 -6.62
N PHE A 88 -16.30 -11.59 -7.78
CA PHE A 88 -16.52 -10.16 -8.03
C PHE A 88 -17.58 -9.57 -7.10
N LYS A 89 -18.72 -10.24 -6.93
CA LYS A 89 -19.78 -9.79 -6.01
C LYS A 89 -19.23 -9.55 -4.60
N ARG A 90 -18.45 -10.51 -4.06
CA ARG A 90 -17.86 -10.39 -2.72
C ARG A 90 -16.82 -9.29 -2.61
N ARG A 91 -15.96 -9.13 -3.64
CA ARG A 91 -14.88 -8.14 -3.62
C ARG A 91 -15.41 -6.74 -3.87
N PHE A 92 -16.21 -6.56 -4.89
CA PHE A 92 -16.72 -5.25 -5.23
C PHE A 92 -17.64 -4.67 -4.15
N ILE A 93 -18.57 -5.45 -3.60
CA ILE A 93 -19.40 -4.95 -2.50
C ILE A 93 -18.53 -4.51 -1.31
N ARG A 94 -17.50 -5.30 -0.97
CA ARG A 94 -16.63 -5.00 0.17
C ARG A 94 -15.70 -3.82 -0.05
N VAL A 95 -15.28 -3.56 -1.28
CA VAL A 95 -14.29 -2.53 -1.61
C VAL A 95 -14.94 -1.31 -2.24
N LEU A 96 -15.78 -1.49 -3.28
CA LEU A 96 -16.35 -0.37 -4.02
C LEU A 96 -17.40 0.41 -3.26
N VAL A 97 -18.20 -0.26 -2.42
CA VAL A 97 -19.26 0.46 -1.68
C VAL A 97 -18.65 1.42 -0.65
N PRO A 98 -17.73 0.98 0.24
CA PRO A 98 -17.05 1.93 1.12
C PRO A 98 -16.24 2.98 0.35
N PHE A 99 -15.58 2.59 -0.74
CA PHE A 99 -14.84 3.53 -1.59
C PHE A 99 -15.75 4.65 -2.14
N ALA A 100 -16.92 4.31 -2.69
CA ALA A 100 -17.87 5.31 -3.20
C ALA A 100 -18.37 6.25 -2.09
N VAL A 101 -18.67 5.70 -0.90
CA VAL A 101 -19.08 6.50 0.26
C VAL A 101 -17.97 7.47 0.67
N TRP A 102 -16.73 6.98 0.79
CA TRP A 102 -15.60 7.82 1.18
C TRP A 102 -15.21 8.82 0.11
N SER A 103 -15.33 8.48 -1.18
CA SER A 103 -15.15 9.44 -2.27
C SER A 103 -16.14 10.61 -2.17
N CYS A 104 -17.39 10.33 -1.82
CA CYS A 104 -18.37 11.39 -1.53
C CYS A 104 -17.96 12.21 -0.28
N ILE A 105 -17.54 11.56 0.81
CA ILE A 105 -17.07 12.25 2.01
C ILE A 105 -15.92 13.20 1.67
N TYR A 106 -14.91 12.75 0.94
CA TYR A 106 -13.78 13.57 0.49
C TYR A 106 -14.21 14.69 -0.46
N ALA A 107 -15.21 14.47 -1.29
CA ALA A 107 -15.75 15.55 -2.14
C ALA A 107 -16.40 16.67 -1.32
N PHE A 108 -17.14 16.31 -0.26
CA PHE A 108 -17.81 17.26 0.63
C PHE A 108 -16.87 17.91 1.65
N TRP A 109 -15.80 17.23 2.07
CA TRP A 109 -14.97 17.63 3.21
C TRP A 109 -14.38 19.04 3.09
N PRO A 110 -13.71 19.43 1.97
CA PRO A 110 -13.17 20.78 1.83
C PRO A 110 -14.25 21.88 1.80
N VAL A 111 -15.45 21.56 1.30
CA VAL A 111 -16.58 22.50 1.31
C VAL A 111 -17.10 22.70 2.72
N LEU A 112 -17.19 21.64 3.52
CA LEU A 112 -17.59 21.72 4.93
C LEU A 112 -16.58 22.48 5.79
N MET A 113 -15.29 22.38 5.44
CA MET A 113 -14.21 23.11 6.11
C MET A 113 -14.04 24.54 5.61
N GLY A 114 -14.87 25.00 4.67
CA GLY A 114 -14.78 26.35 4.12
C GLY A 114 -13.56 26.61 3.23
N GLN A 115 -12.88 25.56 2.81
CA GLN A 115 -11.68 25.61 1.97
C GLN A 115 -12.02 25.69 0.47
N MET A 116 -13.27 25.43 0.10
CA MET A 116 -13.72 25.34 -1.28
C MET A 116 -15.17 25.80 -1.45
N ALA A 117 -15.49 26.37 -2.61
CA ALA A 117 -16.85 26.85 -2.90
C ALA A 117 -17.82 25.68 -3.15
N THR A 118 -19.08 25.84 -2.74
CA THR A 118 -20.13 24.84 -2.97
C THR A 118 -20.41 24.59 -4.46
N SER A 119 -20.10 25.58 -5.33
CA SER A 119 -20.23 25.47 -6.80
C SER A 119 -19.31 24.39 -7.40
N GLU A 120 -18.24 24.00 -6.73
CA GLU A 120 -17.28 22.99 -7.20
C GLU A 120 -17.74 21.56 -6.90
N LEU A 121 -18.68 21.40 -5.96
CA LEU A 121 -19.12 20.09 -5.47
C LEU A 121 -19.64 19.13 -6.56
N PRO A 122 -20.42 19.55 -7.57
CA PRO A 122 -20.89 18.63 -8.61
C PRO A 122 -19.73 17.97 -9.37
N MET A 123 -18.70 18.75 -9.73
CA MET A 123 -17.53 18.22 -10.43
C MET A 123 -16.73 17.28 -9.52
N ARG A 124 -16.55 17.63 -8.25
CA ARG A 124 -15.85 16.80 -7.27
C ARG A 124 -16.55 15.45 -6.99
N LEU A 125 -17.88 15.40 -7.09
CA LEU A 125 -18.65 14.15 -6.96
C LEU A 125 -18.56 13.28 -8.23
N LEU A 126 -18.40 13.87 -9.40
CA LEU A 126 -18.25 13.15 -10.67
C LEU A 126 -16.82 12.68 -10.91
N HIS A 127 -15.83 13.46 -10.49
CA HIS A 127 -14.42 13.16 -10.74
C HIS A 127 -13.99 11.75 -10.27
N PRO A 128 -14.40 11.24 -9.11
CA PRO A 128 -14.05 9.88 -8.64
C PRO A 128 -14.53 8.72 -9.53
N ILE A 129 -15.37 8.97 -10.53
CA ILE A 129 -15.72 7.97 -11.55
C ILE A 129 -14.50 7.66 -12.45
N TRP A 130 -13.64 8.65 -12.68
CA TRP A 130 -12.51 8.58 -13.61
C TRP A 130 -11.15 8.59 -12.88
N ASN A 131 -11.05 9.40 -11.82
CA ASN A 131 -9.84 9.57 -11.04
C ASN A 131 -10.19 10.12 -9.65
N PHE A 132 -9.26 10.06 -8.68
CA PHE A 132 -9.44 10.66 -7.35
C PHE A 132 -9.35 12.19 -7.41
N ASN A 133 -9.95 12.88 -6.44
CA ASN A 133 -9.71 14.31 -6.21
C ASN A 133 -8.33 14.51 -5.56
N ASP A 134 -7.67 15.64 -5.80
CA ASP A 134 -6.29 15.91 -5.37
C ASP A 134 -6.09 15.74 -3.86
N ASP A 135 -7.07 16.18 -3.05
CA ASP A 135 -7.06 16.05 -1.59
C ASP A 135 -7.34 14.62 -1.08
N SER A 136 -7.65 13.70 -1.97
CA SER A 136 -7.86 12.28 -1.69
C SER A 136 -6.92 11.38 -2.50
N GLY A 137 -5.73 11.87 -2.81
CA GLY A 137 -4.73 11.19 -3.63
C GLY A 137 -4.44 9.76 -3.19
N HIS A 138 -4.43 9.49 -1.87
CA HIS A 138 -4.23 8.13 -1.35
C HIS A 138 -5.23 7.09 -1.91
N LEU A 139 -6.41 7.50 -2.38
CA LEU A 139 -7.41 6.60 -2.97
C LEU A 139 -6.96 5.97 -4.30
N TRP A 140 -5.87 6.45 -4.93
CA TRP A 140 -5.28 5.82 -6.12
C TRP A 140 -5.09 4.30 -5.98
N TYR A 141 -4.77 3.84 -4.75
CA TYR A 141 -4.59 2.42 -4.46
C TYR A 141 -5.84 1.59 -4.75
N ILE A 142 -7.04 2.14 -4.53
CA ILE A 142 -8.29 1.40 -4.79
C ILE A 142 -8.51 1.19 -6.29
N TYR A 143 -8.21 2.19 -7.13
CA TYR A 143 -8.28 2.03 -8.59
C TYR A 143 -7.32 0.94 -9.07
N MET A 144 -6.09 0.96 -8.59
CA MET A 144 -5.11 -0.08 -8.88
C MET A 144 -5.59 -1.46 -8.39
N LEU A 145 -6.13 -1.54 -7.16
CA LEU A 145 -6.64 -2.78 -6.58
C LEU A 145 -7.83 -3.35 -7.38
N ILE A 146 -8.72 -2.50 -7.90
CA ILE A 146 -9.80 -2.91 -8.81
C ILE A 146 -9.21 -3.56 -10.05
N GLY A 147 -8.22 -2.93 -10.67
CA GLY A 147 -7.50 -3.48 -11.83
C GLY A 147 -6.91 -4.87 -11.53
N LEU A 148 -6.27 -5.04 -10.38
CA LEU A 148 -5.73 -6.33 -9.96
C LEU A 148 -6.83 -7.38 -9.72
N TYR A 149 -7.97 -6.99 -9.14
CA TYR A 149 -9.11 -7.92 -8.96
C TYR A 149 -9.71 -8.34 -10.30
N LEU A 150 -9.79 -7.44 -11.28
CA LEU A 150 -10.23 -7.78 -12.64
C LEU A 150 -9.24 -8.77 -13.32
N PHE A 151 -7.96 -8.68 -12.99
CA PHE A 151 -6.94 -9.55 -13.58
C PHE A 151 -6.79 -10.90 -12.86
N MET A 152 -7.17 -11.02 -11.57
CA MET A 152 -7.04 -12.27 -10.81
C MET A 152 -7.72 -13.49 -11.46
N PRO A 153 -8.94 -13.41 -12.05
CA PRO A 153 -9.54 -14.53 -12.76
C PRO A 153 -8.78 -14.98 -14.00
N VAL A 154 -8.07 -14.07 -14.67
CA VAL A 154 -7.21 -14.39 -15.83
C VAL A 154 -5.94 -15.12 -15.36
N LEU A 155 -5.35 -14.67 -14.26
CA LEU A 155 -4.12 -15.25 -13.69
C LEU A 155 -4.38 -16.61 -13.00
N SER A 156 -5.53 -16.79 -12.40
CA SER A 156 -5.86 -17.94 -11.58
C SER A 156 -5.76 -19.31 -12.29
N PRO A 157 -6.26 -19.51 -13.54
CA PRO A 157 -6.10 -20.77 -14.26
C PRO A 157 -4.63 -21.11 -14.53
N TRP A 158 -3.83 -20.10 -14.87
CA TRP A 158 -2.39 -20.29 -15.07
C TRP A 158 -1.70 -20.73 -13.77
N LEU A 159 -1.97 -20.07 -12.65
CA LEU A 159 -1.39 -20.43 -11.34
C LEU A 159 -1.82 -21.83 -10.84
N LYS A 160 -2.98 -22.33 -11.27
CA LYS A 160 -3.43 -23.71 -10.95
C LYS A 160 -2.64 -24.80 -11.67
N GLN A 161 -2.08 -24.51 -12.84
CA GLN A 161 -1.49 -25.50 -13.74
C GLN A 161 0.01 -25.31 -13.94
N THR A 162 0.54 -24.13 -13.56
CA THR A 162 1.93 -23.78 -13.81
C THR A 162 2.90 -24.53 -12.90
N SER A 163 4.11 -24.76 -13.40
CA SER A 163 5.20 -25.34 -12.59
C SER A 163 5.91 -24.24 -11.79
N GLN A 164 6.58 -24.64 -10.70
CA GLN A 164 7.45 -23.76 -9.94
C GLN A 164 8.48 -23.03 -10.80
N LYS A 165 9.06 -23.72 -11.81
CA LYS A 165 10.03 -23.13 -12.74
C LYS A 165 9.41 -22.04 -13.60
N ALA A 166 8.18 -22.23 -14.06
CA ALA A 166 7.49 -21.24 -14.89
C ALA A 166 7.08 -20.00 -14.05
N GLU A 167 6.64 -20.18 -12.81
CA GLU A 167 6.42 -19.04 -11.89
C GLU A 167 7.72 -18.28 -11.62
N LEU A 168 8.82 -18.99 -11.38
CA LEU A 168 10.13 -18.35 -11.17
C LEU A 168 10.61 -17.61 -12.42
N ALA A 169 10.40 -18.16 -13.62
CA ALA A 169 10.70 -17.46 -14.87
C ALA A 169 9.89 -16.18 -15.02
N PHE A 170 8.58 -16.22 -14.72
CA PHE A 170 7.73 -15.03 -14.70
C PHE A 170 8.26 -13.98 -13.71
N LEU A 171 8.56 -14.39 -12.48
CA LEU A 171 9.09 -13.49 -11.43
C LEU A 171 10.45 -12.92 -11.83
N THR A 172 11.29 -13.67 -12.54
CA THR A 172 12.58 -13.18 -13.04
C THR A 172 12.39 -12.09 -14.10
N VAL A 173 11.51 -12.31 -15.08
CA VAL A 173 11.18 -11.29 -16.09
C VAL A 173 10.60 -10.04 -15.45
N TRP A 174 9.66 -10.22 -14.51
CA TRP A 174 9.09 -9.12 -13.75
C TRP A 174 10.14 -8.34 -12.96
N PHE A 175 11.03 -9.02 -12.24
CA PHE A 175 12.10 -8.38 -11.48
C PHE A 175 13.08 -7.63 -12.39
N VAL A 176 13.44 -8.21 -13.54
CA VAL A 176 14.29 -7.54 -14.54
C VAL A 176 13.57 -6.29 -15.10
N SER A 177 12.27 -6.38 -15.41
CA SER A 177 11.52 -5.23 -15.89
C SER A 177 11.44 -4.09 -14.87
N SER A 178 11.54 -4.39 -13.57
CA SER A 178 11.55 -3.39 -12.51
C SER A 178 12.82 -2.52 -12.48
N LEU A 179 13.87 -2.89 -13.22
CA LEU A 179 15.10 -2.11 -13.38
C LEU A 179 14.95 -0.96 -14.40
N PHE A 180 13.95 -1.01 -15.28
CA PHE A 180 13.84 -0.04 -16.37
C PHE A 180 13.77 1.43 -15.94
N PRO A 181 13.08 1.82 -14.85
CA PRO A 181 13.14 3.20 -14.38
C PRO A 181 14.57 3.68 -14.09
N TYR A 182 15.42 2.82 -13.55
CA TYR A 182 16.83 3.15 -13.28
C TYR A 182 17.68 3.19 -14.55
N LEU A 183 17.47 2.26 -15.47
CA LEU A 183 18.17 2.24 -16.74
C LEU A 183 17.83 3.48 -17.57
N LYS A 184 16.58 3.94 -17.53
CA LYS A 184 16.17 5.20 -18.17
C LYS A 184 16.91 6.41 -17.56
N GLU A 185 17.03 6.45 -16.24
CA GLU A 185 17.68 7.53 -15.52
C GLU A 185 19.19 7.66 -15.81
N ILE A 186 19.90 6.55 -15.97
CA ILE A 186 21.35 6.57 -16.28
C ILE A 186 21.65 6.84 -17.76
N GLY A 187 20.70 7.36 -18.51
CA GLY A 187 20.89 7.76 -19.91
C GLY A 187 20.73 6.63 -20.93
N ALA A 188 20.22 5.47 -20.50
CA ALA A 188 19.88 4.37 -21.40
C ALA A 188 18.47 4.51 -22.03
N GLY A 189 17.82 5.67 -21.88
CA GLY A 189 16.45 5.91 -22.37
C GLY A 189 16.27 5.62 -23.85
N ASP A 190 17.24 5.97 -24.66
CA ASP A 190 17.22 5.75 -26.11
C ASP A 190 17.27 4.26 -26.53
N LEU A 191 17.75 3.38 -25.62
CA LEU A 191 17.79 1.94 -25.88
C LEU A 191 16.43 1.28 -25.81
N PHE A 192 15.47 1.87 -25.09
CA PHE A 192 14.18 1.23 -24.84
C PHE A 192 13.10 1.62 -25.83
N GLY A 193 13.30 2.63 -26.66
CA GLY A 193 12.37 3.13 -27.67
C GLY A 193 10.94 3.28 -27.11
N GLU A 194 10.29 4.37 -27.39
CA GLU A 194 8.88 4.51 -27.07
C GLU A 194 8.06 4.10 -28.29
N CYS A 195 7.15 3.15 -28.12
CA CYS A 195 6.22 2.80 -29.17
C CYS A 195 5.11 3.85 -29.16
N TYR A 196 4.97 4.63 -30.22
CA TYR A 196 3.89 5.63 -30.38
C TYR A 196 2.47 5.06 -30.23
N TRP A 197 2.30 3.77 -30.42
CA TRP A 197 1.03 3.06 -30.25
C TRP A 197 0.84 2.49 -28.84
N ASN A 198 1.85 2.55 -27.99
CA ASN A 198 1.81 2.04 -26.63
C ASN A 198 2.59 2.99 -25.70
N GLU A 199 1.87 3.85 -25.01
CA GLU A 199 2.42 4.81 -24.05
C GLU A 199 3.17 4.18 -22.89
N PHE A 200 3.05 2.85 -22.74
CA PHE A 200 3.49 2.15 -21.54
C PHE A 200 4.80 1.37 -21.70
N HIS A 201 5.57 1.51 -22.75
CA HIS A 201 6.82 0.78 -23.03
C HIS A 201 6.67 -0.73 -23.29
N SER A 202 7.67 -1.34 -23.89
CA SER A 202 7.58 -2.71 -24.45
C SER A 202 7.29 -3.81 -23.44
N PHE A 203 7.68 -3.66 -22.17
CA PHE A 203 7.52 -4.68 -21.13
C PHE A 203 6.42 -4.34 -20.11
N TRP A 204 5.58 -3.36 -20.37
CA TRP A 204 4.56 -2.91 -19.42
C TRP A 204 3.65 -4.04 -18.92
N TYR A 205 3.29 -4.99 -19.77
CA TYR A 205 2.39 -6.09 -19.38
C TYR A 205 3.02 -7.07 -18.38
N PHE A 206 4.33 -7.11 -18.25
CA PHE A 206 5.06 -7.94 -17.30
C PHE A 206 5.61 -7.17 -16.11
N SER A 207 5.41 -5.86 -16.05
CA SER A 207 5.88 -4.99 -14.99
C SER A 207 4.75 -4.61 -14.03
N GLY A 208 5.05 -3.79 -13.05
CA GLY A 208 4.06 -3.24 -12.14
C GLY A 208 3.58 -4.20 -11.07
N PHE A 209 2.43 -3.92 -10.52
CA PHE A 209 1.89 -4.60 -9.33
C PHE A 209 1.49 -6.07 -9.53
N ILE A 210 1.32 -6.51 -10.77
CA ILE A 210 0.92 -7.90 -11.06
C ILE A 210 1.93 -8.91 -10.53
N GLY A 211 3.21 -8.59 -10.55
CA GLY A 211 4.25 -9.48 -10.05
C GLY A 211 4.12 -9.78 -8.56
N TYR A 212 3.61 -8.85 -7.76
CA TYR A 212 3.35 -9.10 -6.34
C TYR A 212 2.24 -10.15 -6.12
N LEU A 213 1.30 -10.29 -7.06
CA LEU A 213 0.30 -11.36 -7.00
C LEU A 213 0.97 -12.74 -7.13
N VAL A 214 1.84 -12.88 -8.12
CA VAL A 214 2.58 -14.11 -8.38
C VAL A 214 3.60 -14.38 -7.28
N LEU A 215 4.30 -13.34 -6.80
CA LEU A 215 5.27 -13.48 -5.70
C LEU A 215 4.62 -14.02 -4.42
N ALA A 216 3.46 -13.51 -4.07
CA ALA A 216 2.72 -14.00 -2.89
C ALA A 216 2.27 -15.46 -3.06
N HIS A 217 1.83 -15.85 -4.26
CA HIS A 217 1.50 -17.23 -4.59
C HIS A 217 2.73 -18.13 -4.52
N TYR A 218 3.84 -17.72 -5.10
CA TYR A 218 5.11 -18.43 -5.04
C TYR A 218 5.58 -18.67 -3.59
N ILE A 219 5.54 -17.62 -2.75
CA ILE A 219 5.91 -17.74 -1.33
C ILE A 219 5.00 -18.73 -0.60
N ARG A 220 3.72 -18.77 -0.95
CA ARG A 220 2.75 -19.68 -0.33
C ARG A 220 3.01 -21.13 -0.69
N HIS A 221 3.26 -21.41 -1.94
CA HIS A 221 3.26 -22.76 -2.48
C HIS A 221 4.65 -23.39 -2.60
N HIS A 222 5.70 -22.57 -2.72
CA HIS A 222 7.05 -23.07 -3.01
C HIS A 222 8.10 -22.68 -1.97
N LEU A 223 7.82 -21.71 -1.09
CA LEU A 223 8.80 -21.22 -0.12
C LEU A 223 8.54 -21.82 1.29
N HIS A 224 9.09 -23.00 1.53
CA HIS A 224 8.93 -23.73 2.80
C HIS A 224 10.15 -23.56 3.73
N TRP A 225 10.47 -22.28 4.06
CA TRP A 225 11.59 -21.98 4.96
C TRP A 225 11.18 -22.12 6.42
N ASN A 226 12.14 -22.54 7.26
CA ASN A 226 11.99 -22.46 8.70
C ASN A 226 12.07 -20.99 9.18
N ALA A 227 11.72 -20.75 10.44
CA ALA A 227 11.66 -19.39 11.00
C ALA A 227 13.04 -18.70 10.95
N SER A 228 14.12 -19.37 11.26
CA SER A 228 15.48 -18.80 11.24
C SER A 228 15.84 -18.32 9.84
N ARG A 229 15.64 -19.16 8.80
CA ARG A 229 15.92 -18.77 7.41
C ARG A 229 15.00 -17.64 6.94
N SER A 230 13.73 -17.68 7.31
CA SER A 230 12.77 -16.62 6.97
C SER A 230 13.19 -15.29 7.58
N LEU A 231 13.65 -15.27 8.81
CA LEU A 231 14.12 -14.06 9.50
C LEU A 231 15.45 -13.57 8.92
N SER A 232 16.46 -14.44 8.77
CA SER A 232 17.80 -14.01 8.32
C SER A 232 17.78 -13.53 6.86
N VAL A 233 17.20 -14.29 5.94
CA VAL A 233 17.11 -13.88 4.53
C VAL A 233 16.17 -12.67 4.37
N GLY A 234 15.05 -12.67 5.11
CA GLY A 234 14.13 -11.54 5.11
C GLY A 234 14.78 -10.24 5.58
N LEU A 235 15.57 -10.31 6.66
CA LEU A 235 16.30 -9.15 7.18
C LEU A 235 17.37 -8.64 6.18
N ILE A 236 18.12 -9.55 5.56
CA ILE A 236 19.13 -9.17 4.55
C ILE A 236 18.44 -8.49 3.36
N CYS A 237 17.37 -9.08 2.83
CA CYS A 237 16.62 -8.48 1.72
C CYS A 237 16.05 -7.10 2.09
N PHE A 238 15.51 -6.96 3.31
CA PHE A 238 15.03 -5.68 3.79
C PHE A 238 16.15 -4.64 3.88
N LEU A 239 17.28 -4.96 4.53
CA LEU A 239 18.38 -4.01 4.72
C LEU A 239 19.03 -3.60 3.40
N VAL A 240 19.23 -4.54 2.47
CA VAL A 240 19.78 -4.23 1.14
C VAL A 240 18.80 -3.34 0.36
N GLY A 241 17.52 -3.74 0.29
CA GLY A 241 16.49 -2.93 -0.36
C GLY A 241 16.36 -1.54 0.26
N TYR A 242 16.37 -1.45 1.59
CA TYR A 242 16.30 -0.19 2.34
C TYR A 242 17.48 0.73 2.04
N ALA A 243 18.70 0.21 2.05
CA ALA A 243 19.88 1.02 1.72
C ALA A 243 19.81 1.58 0.29
N VAL A 244 19.41 0.74 -0.69
CA VAL A 244 19.22 1.17 -2.09
C VAL A 244 18.01 2.11 -2.25
N THR A 245 17.10 2.15 -1.29
CA THR A 245 15.96 3.09 -1.28
C THR A 245 16.35 4.42 -0.66
N ALA A 246 16.92 4.40 0.55
CA ALA A 246 17.15 5.59 1.37
C ALA A 246 18.35 6.41 0.89
N ILE A 247 19.47 5.76 0.55
CA ILE A 247 20.71 6.45 0.19
C ILE A 247 20.56 7.26 -1.11
N PRO A 248 20.11 6.68 -2.24
CA PRO A 248 19.92 7.47 -3.45
C PRO A 248 18.82 8.53 -3.30
N PHE A 249 17.73 8.25 -2.58
CA PHE A 249 16.71 9.25 -2.31
C PHE A 249 17.31 10.49 -1.63
N TYR A 250 18.10 10.30 -0.57
CA TYR A 250 18.77 11.39 0.12
C TYR A 250 19.65 12.22 -0.83
N TYR A 251 20.48 11.59 -1.66
CA TYR A 251 21.33 12.31 -2.62
C TYR A 251 20.54 12.99 -3.75
N ARG A 252 19.49 12.36 -4.26
CA ARG A 252 18.64 12.93 -5.32
C ARG A 252 17.90 14.18 -4.83
N SER A 253 17.58 14.25 -3.55
CA SER A 253 16.93 15.42 -2.95
C SER A 253 17.79 16.71 -2.97
N PHE A 254 19.06 16.64 -3.35
CA PHE A 254 19.93 17.81 -3.60
C PHE A 254 20.00 18.22 -5.07
N THR A 255 19.63 17.32 -5.98
CA THR A 255 19.90 17.48 -7.41
C THR A 255 18.64 17.60 -8.25
N HIS A 256 17.46 17.32 -7.69
CA HIS A 256 16.18 17.35 -8.39
C HIS A 256 15.20 18.29 -7.69
N GLU A 257 14.41 19.00 -8.48
CA GLU A 257 13.48 20.02 -8.01
C GLU A 257 12.06 19.46 -7.82
N MET A 258 11.69 18.41 -8.56
CA MET A 258 10.37 17.82 -8.50
C MET A 258 10.36 16.58 -7.61
N VAL A 259 9.36 16.49 -6.71
CA VAL A 259 9.17 15.34 -5.80
C VAL A 259 9.19 14.01 -6.57
N ARG A 260 8.47 13.92 -7.72
CA ARG A 260 8.42 12.70 -8.55
C ARG A 260 9.80 12.23 -9.03
N GLU A 261 10.74 13.16 -9.22
CA GLU A 261 12.11 12.83 -9.65
C GLU A 261 12.94 12.34 -8.48
N VAL A 262 12.82 13.00 -7.32
CA VAL A 262 13.48 12.56 -6.08
C VAL A 262 13.02 11.16 -5.68
N GLU A 263 11.72 10.87 -5.83
CA GLU A 263 11.08 9.61 -5.44
C GLU A 263 11.37 8.41 -6.35
N LEU A 264 12.27 8.50 -7.33
CA LEU A 264 12.56 7.39 -8.24
C LEU A 264 12.81 6.07 -7.50
N THR A 265 13.58 6.09 -6.40
CA THR A 265 13.88 4.89 -5.61
C THR A 265 12.76 4.49 -4.64
N TRP A 266 11.70 5.28 -4.56
CA TRP A 266 10.51 5.02 -3.74
C TRP A 266 9.35 4.42 -4.53
N LEU A 267 9.49 4.28 -5.84
CA LEU A 267 8.46 3.67 -6.67
C LEU A 267 8.21 2.22 -6.25
N TYR A 268 6.95 1.87 -6.06
CA TYR A 268 6.53 0.58 -5.49
C TYR A 268 6.97 -0.65 -6.27
N CYS A 269 7.22 -0.51 -7.57
CA CYS A 269 7.57 -1.61 -8.45
C CYS A 269 9.05 -1.56 -8.90
N THR A 270 9.93 -0.95 -8.10
CA THR A 270 11.39 -0.98 -8.29
C THR A 270 12.01 -2.16 -7.52
N PRO A 271 13.18 -2.66 -7.94
CA PRO A 271 13.76 -3.88 -7.39
C PRO A 271 14.11 -3.79 -5.90
N ASN A 272 14.51 -2.60 -5.43
CA ASN A 272 14.79 -2.33 -4.01
C ASN A 272 13.52 -2.44 -3.15
N VAL A 273 12.40 -1.85 -3.59
CA VAL A 273 11.12 -1.95 -2.87
C VAL A 273 10.56 -3.38 -2.94
N ILE A 274 10.76 -4.08 -4.06
CA ILE A 274 10.43 -5.51 -4.16
C ILE A 274 11.21 -6.33 -3.13
N LEU A 275 12.51 -6.10 -2.98
CA LEU A 275 13.35 -6.77 -1.99
C LEU A 275 12.91 -6.46 -0.56
N MET A 276 12.65 -5.18 -0.23
CA MET A 276 12.13 -4.80 1.09
C MET A 276 10.82 -5.49 1.40
N THR A 277 9.88 -5.47 0.46
CA THR A 277 8.56 -6.08 0.61
C THR A 277 8.68 -7.60 0.82
N PHE A 278 9.48 -8.28 0.00
CA PHE A 278 9.78 -9.70 0.17
C PHE A 278 10.39 -9.98 1.55
N GLY A 279 11.33 -9.13 1.99
CA GLY A 279 11.99 -9.23 3.29
C GLY A 279 10.98 -9.15 4.43
N VAL A 280 10.16 -8.11 4.48
CA VAL A 280 9.12 -7.93 5.52
C VAL A 280 8.11 -9.08 5.49
N PHE A 281 7.66 -9.49 4.29
CA PHE A 281 6.68 -10.56 4.15
C PHE A 281 7.20 -11.89 4.69
N THR A 282 8.44 -12.24 4.36
CA THR A 282 9.06 -13.50 4.82
C THR A 282 9.38 -13.46 6.30
N MET A 283 9.84 -12.35 6.86
CA MET A 283 10.02 -12.19 8.31
C MET A 283 8.70 -12.38 9.07
N CYS A 284 7.62 -11.74 8.61
CA CYS A 284 6.31 -11.93 9.23
C CYS A 284 5.79 -13.37 9.10
N LYS A 285 6.11 -14.07 8.01
CA LYS A 285 5.76 -15.50 7.85
C LYS A 285 6.38 -16.40 8.91
N ALA A 286 7.45 -15.96 9.58
CA ALA A 286 8.05 -16.67 10.73
C ALA A 286 7.21 -16.57 12.02
N ILE A 287 6.20 -15.69 12.08
CA ILE A 287 5.30 -15.56 13.24
C ILE A 287 4.51 -16.86 13.40
N PRO A 288 4.53 -17.47 14.60
CA PRO A 288 3.88 -18.76 14.82
C PRO A 288 2.36 -18.66 14.67
N GLN A 289 1.75 -19.68 14.06
CA GLN A 289 0.30 -19.78 13.91
C GLN A 289 -0.42 -19.91 15.27
N GLN A 290 0.23 -20.52 16.23
CA GLN A 290 -0.27 -20.67 17.59
C GLN A 290 0.57 -19.82 18.56
N LYS A 291 -0.06 -19.31 19.62
CA LYS A 291 0.62 -18.50 20.67
C LYS A 291 1.30 -17.23 20.14
N ALA A 292 0.81 -16.65 19.04
CA ALA A 292 1.33 -15.39 18.56
C ALA A 292 1.04 -14.26 19.58
N PRO A 293 2.04 -13.40 19.89
CA PRO A 293 1.91 -12.38 20.93
C PRO A 293 0.82 -11.35 20.57
N TYR A 294 0.01 -10.97 21.56
CA TYR A 294 -1.04 -9.95 21.41
C TYR A 294 -2.03 -10.20 20.26
N TYR A 295 -2.19 -11.44 19.80
CA TYR A 295 -2.98 -11.74 18.60
C TYR A 295 -4.43 -11.26 18.67
N GLY A 296 -5.05 -11.24 19.85
CA GLY A 296 -6.40 -10.72 20.03
C GLY A 296 -6.55 -9.25 19.61
N LEU A 297 -5.55 -8.41 19.96
CA LEU A 297 -5.49 -7.01 19.54
C LEU A 297 -5.21 -6.90 18.03
N VAL A 298 -4.16 -7.56 17.56
CA VAL A 298 -3.75 -7.55 16.15
C VAL A 298 -4.91 -7.97 15.23
N ASN A 299 -5.65 -9.01 15.61
CA ASN A 299 -6.82 -9.46 14.87
C ASN A 299 -7.93 -8.38 14.78
N ARG A 300 -8.18 -7.65 15.89
CA ARG A 300 -9.16 -6.55 15.88
C ARG A 300 -8.71 -5.43 14.94
N LEU A 301 -7.47 -4.97 15.06
CA LEU A 301 -6.89 -3.92 14.22
C LEU A 301 -6.85 -4.34 12.73
N SER A 302 -6.43 -5.57 12.43
CA SER A 302 -6.42 -6.10 11.06
C SER A 302 -7.79 -6.10 10.39
N ARG A 303 -8.86 -6.32 11.15
CA ARG A 303 -10.24 -6.27 10.61
C ARG A 303 -10.68 -4.84 10.27
N LEU A 304 -10.12 -3.84 10.93
CA LEU A 304 -10.45 -2.43 10.75
C LEU A 304 -9.56 -1.75 9.70
N SER A 305 -8.48 -2.41 9.26
CA SER A 305 -7.42 -1.78 8.46
C SER A 305 -7.90 -1.11 7.18
N TYR A 306 -8.95 -1.62 6.53
CA TYR A 306 -9.51 -0.99 5.33
C TYR A 306 -10.24 0.32 5.65
N GLY A 307 -11.06 0.35 6.69
CA GLY A 307 -11.71 1.58 7.14
C GLY A 307 -10.70 2.62 7.66
N VAL A 308 -9.65 2.17 8.36
CA VAL A 308 -8.54 3.04 8.78
C VAL A 308 -7.85 3.64 7.56
N TYR A 309 -7.57 2.82 6.53
CA TYR A 309 -7.00 3.30 5.28
C TYR A 309 -7.88 4.38 4.61
N LEU A 310 -9.19 4.23 4.59
CA LEU A 310 -10.11 5.19 3.98
C LEU A 310 -10.19 6.52 4.75
N LEU A 311 -10.04 6.49 6.07
CA LEU A 311 -10.24 7.65 6.96
C LEU A 311 -8.98 8.44 7.28
N HIS A 312 -7.80 7.79 7.31
CA HIS A 312 -6.61 8.31 7.98
C HIS A 312 -6.15 9.69 7.50
N ILE A 313 -6.31 10.05 6.23
CA ILE A 313 -5.91 11.36 5.70
C ILE A 313 -6.71 12.50 6.34
N ILE A 314 -8.02 12.33 6.51
CA ILE A 314 -8.84 13.32 7.23
C ILE A 314 -8.34 13.48 8.66
N VAL A 315 -8.11 12.38 9.36
CA VAL A 315 -7.63 12.41 10.75
C VAL A 315 -6.22 13.03 10.84
N LEU A 316 -5.35 12.68 9.92
CA LEU A 316 -3.97 13.15 9.88
C LEU A 316 -3.92 14.68 9.72
N TYR A 317 -4.52 15.19 8.64
CA TYR A 317 -4.41 16.61 8.29
C TYR A 317 -5.38 17.48 9.06
N SER A 318 -6.65 17.08 9.21
CA SER A 318 -7.66 17.94 9.83
C SER A 318 -7.68 17.90 11.37
N VAL A 319 -6.99 16.96 12.01
CA VAL A 319 -6.97 16.85 13.47
C VAL A 319 -5.56 17.01 14.01
N PHE A 320 -4.62 16.13 13.62
CA PHE A 320 -3.35 16.07 14.33
C PHE A 320 -2.25 16.93 13.73
N PHE A 321 -2.19 17.11 12.42
CA PHE A 321 -1.13 17.92 11.83
C PHE A 321 -1.18 19.36 12.33
N ASP A 322 -2.36 20.00 12.26
CA ASP A 322 -2.54 21.37 12.75
C ASP A 322 -2.34 21.51 14.26
N LEU A 323 -2.69 20.48 15.01
CA LEU A 323 -2.47 20.46 16.46
C LEU A 323 -0.97 20.37 16.79
N LEU A 324 -0.24 19.50 16.12
CA LEU A 324 1.16 19.20 16.44
C LEU A 324 2.15 20.21 15.87
N LYS A 325 1.84 20.88 14.74
CA LYS A 325 2.74 21.86 14.12
C LYS A 325 3.08 23.05 15.03
N GLY A 326 2.26 23.32 16.05
CA GLY A 326 2.51 24.33 17.08
C GLY A 326 3.44 23.87 18.21
N TRP A 327 3.85 22.60 18.20
CA TRP A 327 4.72 22.03 19.23
C TRP A 327 6.16 22.01 18.75
N ASP A 328 7.10 22.34 19.61
CA ASP A 328 8.54 22.30 19.32
C ASP A 328 9.06 20.85 19.41
N LEU A 329 8.68 20.03 18.42
CA LEU A 329 9.07 18.64 18.32
C LEU A 329 10.17 18.45 17.26
N SER A 330 11.15 17.62 17.55
CA SER A 330 12.09 17.17 16.51
C SER A 330 11.37 16.36 15.43
N THR A 331 11.84 16.42 14.19
CA THR A 331 11.24 15.78 13.00
C THR A 331 10.85 14.32 13.23
N PRO A 332 11.72 13.43 13.75
CA PRO A 332 11.36 12.03 13.96
C PRO A 332 10.29 11.86 15.04
N VAL A 333 10.32 12.69 16.09
CA VAL A 333 9.30 12.66 17.16
C VAL A 333 7.96 13.15 16.62
N PHE A 334 7.96 14.21 15.81
CA PHE A 334 6.76 14.72 15.14
C PHE A 334 6.12 13.64 14.26
N ILE A 335 6.89 13.04 13.33
CA ILE A 335 6.42 12.00 12.41
C ILE A 335 5.87 10.80 13.19
N LEU A 336 6.59 10.33 14.21
CA LEU A 336 6.16 9.20 15.03
C LEU A 336 4.88 9.50 15.80
N THR A 337 4.79 10.68 16.44
CA THR A 337 3.61 11.11 17.20
C THR A 337 2.41 11.25 16.28
N LEU A 338 2.57 11.91 15.13
CA LEU A 338 1.52 12.08 14.13
C LEU A 338 1.03 10.71 13.63
N THR A 339 1.93 9.79 13.34
CA THR A 339 1.60 8.42 12.90
C THR A 339 0.79 7.67 13.98
N ILE A 340 1.27 7.65 15.23
CA ILE A 340 0.62 6.89 16.32
C ILE A 340 -0.75 7.48 16.67
N CYS A 341 -0.84 8.80 16.77
CA CYS A 341 -2.09 9.50 17.07
C CYS A 341 -3.13 9.26 15.95
N THR A 342 -2.71 9.44 14.68
CA THR A 342 -3.57 9.19 13.53
C THR A 342 -4.02 7.72 13.46
N PHE A 343 -3.12 6.77 13.64
CA PHE A 343 -3.45 5.36 13.66
C PHE A 343 -4.44 5.02 14.77
N THR A 344 -4.22 5.52 15.97
CA THR A 344 -5.05 5.24 17.13
C THR A 344 -6.46 5.81 16.97
N LEU A 345 -6.58 7.08 16.61
CA LEU A 345 -7.88 7.72 16.42
C LEU A 345 -8.64 7.15 15.23
N SER A 346 -7.95 6.88 14.12
CA SER A 346 -8.56 6.24 12.94
C SER A 346 -9.10 4.85 13.26
N ASN A 347 -8.39 4.05 14.05
CA ASN A 347 -8.90 2.75 14.52
C ASN A 347 -10.11 2.92 15.44
N LEU A 348 -10.11 3.89 16.35
CA LEU A 348 -11.24 4.16 17.25
C LEU A 348 -12.49 4.57 16.45
N ILE A 349 -12.35 5.52 15.52
CA ILE A 349 -13.47 5.98 14.69
C ILE A 349 -13.98 4.82 13.82
N THR A 350 -13.08 4.09 13.16
CA THR A 350 -13.46 2.93 12.33
C THR A 350 -14.18 1.86 13.15
N TRP A 351 -13.71 1.60 14.37
CA TRP A 351 -14.39 0.67 15.28
C TRP A 351 -15.79 1.15 15.63
N LEU A 352 -15.98 2.43 15.96
CA LEU A 352 -17.30 3.02 16.22
C LEU A 352 -18.20 2.90 14.99
N LEU A 353 -17.71 3.29 13.81
CA LEU A 353 -18.45 3.17 12.54
C LEU A 353 -18.86 1.72 12.26
N SER A 354 -18.01 0.76 12.59
CA SER A 354 -18.33 -0.68 12.41
C SER A 354 -19.48 -1.18 13.26
N LYS A 355 -19.89 -0.45 14.32
CA LYS A 355 -21.01 -0.77 15.19
C LYS A 355 -22.37 -0.28 14.65
N LEU A 356 -22.35 0.63 13.69
CA LEU A 356 -23.57 1.14 13.06
C LEU A 356 -24.27 0.04 12.24
N PRO A 357 -25.61 0.09 12.08
CA PRO A 357 -26.36 -0.89 11.31
C PRO A 357 -25.83 -1.11 9.87
N PHE A 358 -25.29 -0.05 9.26
CA PHE A 358 -24.67 -0.08 7.90
C PHE A 358 -23.15 -0.01 7.94
N GLY A 359 -22.55 -0.24 9.10
CA GLY A 359 -21.10 -0.10 9.29
C GLY A 359 -20.25 -0.86 8.26
N LYS A 360 -20.73 -2.04 7.80
CA LYS A 360 -20.06 -2.82 6.74
C LYS A 360 -19.91 -2.07 5.40
N TYR A 361 -20.74 -1.06 5.13
CA TYR A 361 -20.65 -0.23 3.92
C TYR A 361 -19.74 0.98 4.11
N LEU A 362 -19.33 1.26 5.35
CA LEU A 362 -18.42 2.34 5.69
C LEU A 362 -16.99 1.83 5.88
N VAL A 363 -16.81 0.61 6.40
CA VAL A 363 -15.49 0.13 6.79
C VAL A 363 -15.04 -1.16 6.07
N GLY A 364 -15.89 -1.78 5.24
CA GLY A 364 -15.57 -2.94 4.40
C GLY A 364 -15.77 -4.32 5.03
#